data_e65c6076e6318e4fc4cf9bd18bc3920c
#
_entry.id   e65c6076e6318e4fc4cf9bd18bc3920c
#
_cell.length_a   1.000
_cell.length_b   1.000
_cell.length_c   1.000
_cell.angle_alpha   90.00
_cell.angle_beta   90.00
_cell.angle_gamma   90.00
#
_symmetry.space_group_name_H-M   'P 1'
#
loop_
_entity.id
_entity.type
_entity.pdbx_description
1 polymer ?
#
loop_
_entity_poly.entity_id
_entity_poly.type
_entity_poly.pdbx_seq_one_letter_code
_entity_poly.pdbx_strand_id
1 'polypeptide(L)'
;ILNIEDFTVGGYSMGGGGALISAIQDTSIKAVIALAAWLDNSSITLDNNTPTLFISGEFDNVAPNNIHTDIFWINTPESTDKLLYEISDGFHSTVTSPYNDQEMGLKTLFWIEKYILNDFSNCESLVTQPPTASTFLTNLDCTIENIGDITQDGITNVLDLILLITWIINGVYPSDQEM
;
A
#
# COMPACT_ATOMS: atom_id res chain seq x y z
N ILE A 1 6.75 -15.78 -18.83
CA ILE A 1 7.41 -16.37 -17.66
C ILE A 1 6.79 -15.65 -16.48
N LEU A 2 6.06 -16.38 -15.61
CA LEU A 2 5.55 -15.82 -14.36
C LEU A 2 6.75 -15.60 -13.42
N ASN A 3 6.91 -14.38 -12.89
CA ASN A 3 7.80 -14.17 -11.76
C ASN A 3 7.10 -14.72 -10.52
N ILE A 4 7.58 -15.84 -10.00
CA ILE A 4 7.01 -16.50 -8.82
C ILE A 4 7.65 -15.99 -7.52
N GLU A 5 8.58 -15.05 -7.59
CA GLU A 5 9.31 -14.52 -6.43
C GLU A 5 8.65 -13.25 -5.87
N ASP A 6 7.84 -12.56 -6.68
CA ASP A 6 7.15 -11.33 -6.29
C ASP A 6 5.66 -11.46 -6.61
N PHE A 7 4.86 -11.67 -5.60
CA PHE A 7 3.40 -11.77 -5.77
C PHE A 7 2.63 -11.12 -4.63
N THR A 8 1.42 -10.70 -4.97
CA THR A 8 0.43 -10.17 -4.04
C THR A 8 -0.60 -11.26 -3.76
N VAL A 9 -1.06 -11.34 -2.53
CA VAL A 9 -2.26 -12.09 -2.19
C VAL A 9 -3.41 -11.14 -1.93
N GLY A 10 -4.57 -11.48 -2.42
CA GLY A 10 -5.76 -10.70 -2.17
C GLY A 10 -6.99 -11.59 -2.03
N GLY A 11 -7.99 -11.07 -1.35
CA GLY A 11 -9.22 -11.82 -1.17
C GLY A 11 -10.36 -10.99 -0.61
N TYR A 12 -11.55 -11.50 -0.78
CA TYR A 12 -12.81 -10.92 -0.32
C TYR A 12 -13.37 -11.72 0.86
N SER A 13 -13.88 -11.03 1.86
CA SER A 13 -14.54 -11.63 3.03
C SER A 13 -13.59 -12.62 3.75
N MET A 14 -13.96 -13.88 3.91
CA MET A 14 -13.07 -14.93 4.44
C MET A 14 -11.77 -15.06 3.62
N GLY A 15 -11.82 -14.82 2.31
CA GLY A 15 -10.63 -14.79 1.46
C GLY A 15 -9.70 -13.64 1.79
N GLY A 16 -10.24 -12.48 2.17
CA GLY A 16 -9.47 -11.34 2.68
C GLY A 16 -8.78 -11.66 4.00
N GLY A 17 -9.50 -12.28 4.94
CA GLY A 17 -8.91 -12.80 6.16
C GLY A 17 -7.84 -13.87 5.91
N GLY A 18 -8.09 -14.76 4.96
CA GLY A 18 -7.13 -15.78 4.52
C GLY A 18 -5.85 -15.14 3.93
N ALA A 19 -5.98 -14.06 3.16
CA ALA A 19 -4.84 -13.32 2.62
C ALA A 19 -3.96 -12.74 3.74
N LEU A 20 -4.57 -12.15 4.77
CA LEU A 20 -3.87 -11.64 5.95
C LEU A 20 -3.09 -12.77 6.67
N ILE A 21 -3.74 -13.90 6.91
CA ILE A 21 -3.10 -15.06 7.56
C ILE A 21 -1.95 -15.62 6.70
N SER A 22 -2.14 -15.69 5.38
CA SER A 22 -1.11 -16.19 4.47
C SER A 22 0.14 -15.32 4.54
N ALA A 23 -0.02 -14.00 4.58
CA ALA A 23 1.11 -13.08 4.67
C ALA A 23 1.88 -13.20 6.00
N ILE A 24 1.20 -13.53 7.12
CA ILE A 24 1.88 -13.81 8.39
C ILE A 24 2.76 -15.07 8.28
N GLN A 25 2.32 -16.06 7.50
CA GLN A 25 2.99 -17.37 7.40
C GLN A 25 4.05 -17.44 6.30
N ASP A 26 3.95 -16.59 5.27
CA ASP A 26 4.81 -16.62 4.10
C ASP A 26 5.41 -15.24 3.80
N THR A 27 6.66 -15.07 4.14
CA THR A 27 7.41 -13.82 3.95
C THR A 27 7.78 -13.53 2.48
N SER A 28 7.50 -14.44 1.56
CA SER A 28 7.65 -14.18 0.11
C SER A 28 6.52 -13.32 -0.46
N ILE A 29 5.40 -13.20 0.26
CA ILE A 29 4.29 -12.33 -0.11
C ILE A 29 4.72 -10.87 0.02
N LYS A 30 4.65 -10.11 -1.08
CA LYS A 30 5.12 -8.73 -1.16
C LYS A 30 4.07 -7.69 -0.80
N ALA A 31 2.79 -8.04 -0.96
CA ALA A 31 1.69 -7.16 -0.58
C ALA A 31 0.39 -7.94 -0.35
N VAL A 32 -0.50 -7.36 0.43
CA VAL A 32 -1.84 -7.88 0.70
C VAL A 32 -2.90 -6.90 0.23
N ILE A 33 -4.01 -7.44 -0.31
CA ILE A 33 -5.24 -6.70 -0.61
C ILE A 33 -6.40 -7.40 0.10
N ALA A 34 -6.88 -6.78 1.18
CA ALA A 34 -7.91 -7.33 2.05
C ALA A 34 -9.25 -6.61 1.80
N LEU A 35 -10.15 -7.23 1.05
CA LEU A 35 -11.43 -6.67 0.65
C LEU A 35 -12.53 -7.15 1.60
N ALA A 36 -13.13 -6.25 2.39
CA ALA A 36 -14.13 -6.55 3.42
C ALA A 36 -13.74 -7.81 4.22
N ALA A 37 -12.49 -7.83 4.69
CA ALA A 37 -11.88 -9.02 5.28
C ALA A 37 -12.64 -9.48 6.53
N TRP A 38 -12.85 -10.79 6.62
CA TRP A 38 -13.51 -11.42 7.75
C TRP A 38 -12.65 -12.55 8.34
N LEU A 39 -12.53 -12.58 9.65
CA LEU A 39 -11.97 -13.71 10.41
C LEU A 39 -12.83 -13.96 11.64
N ASP A 40 -12.96 -15.21 12.05
CA ASP A 40 -13.64 -15.58 13.29
C ASP A 40 -12.95 -14.95 14.54
N ASN A 41 -11.63 -14.83 14.49
CA ASN A 41 -10.85 -14.06 15.45
C ASN A 41 -10.10 -12.93 14.73
N SER A 42 -10.59 -11.70 14.84
CA SER A 42 -9.98 -10.51 14.26
C SER A 42 -8.80 -9.95 15.08
N SER A 43 -8.58 -10.45 16.30
CA SER A 43 -7.50 -10.00 17.19
C SER A 43 -6.14 -10.60 16.82
N ILE A 44 -5.89 -10.86 15.55
CA ILE A 44 -4.59 -11.32 15.06
C ILE A 44 -3.60 -10.15 15.00
N THR A 45 -2.33 -10.41 15.25
CA THR A 45 -1.25 -9.45 15.05
C THR A 45 -0.68 -9.62 13.65
N LEU A 46 -0.66 -8.54 12.87
CA LEU A 46 -0.14 -8.51 11.51
C LEU A 46 1.31 -7.98 11.53
N ASP A 47 2.22 -8.71 12.13
CA ASP A 47 3.59 -8.30 12.45
C ASP A 47 4.65 -8.70 11.41
N ASN A 48 4.22 -9.13 10.25
CA ASN A 48 5.09 -9.63 9.17
C ASN A 48 5.72 -8.54 8.28
N ASN A 49 5.43 -7.26 8.54
CA ASN A 49 5.87 -6.10 7.73
C ASN A 49 5.46 -6.17 6.25
N THR A 50 4.46 -6.98 5.90
CA THR A 50 3.94 -7.04 4.53
C THR A 50 2.96 -5.89 4.28
N PRO A 51 3.22 -5.00 3.33
CA PRO A 51 2.33 -3.90 2.98
C PRO A 51 0.90 -4.38 2.78
N THR A 52 -0.07 -3.69 3.41
CA THR A 52 -1.48 -4.14 3.42
C THR A 52 -2.46 -3.04 3.05
N LEU A 53 -3.23 -3.28 1.99
CA LEU A 53 -4.38 -2.47 1.58
C LEU A 53 -5.65 -3.08 2.14
N PHE A 54 -6.35 -2.33 3.00
CA PHE A 54 -7.68 -2.66 3.50
C PHE A 54 -8.73 -1.85 2.77
N ILE A 55 -9.73 -2.51 2.19
CA ILE A 55 -10.89 -1.86 1.58
C ILE A 55 -12.16 -2.47 2.17
N SER A 56 -13.07 -1.63 2.64
CA SER A 56 -14.34 -2.05 3.27
C SER A 56 -15.49 -1.16 2.85
N GLY A 57 -16.71 -1.53 3.23
CA GLY A 57 -17.89 -0.70 3.07
C GLY A 57 -18.34 -0.13 4.41
N GLU A 58 -18.79 1.13 4.44
CA GLU A 58 -19.26 1.83 5.65
C GLU A 58 -20.38 1.05 6.37
N PHE A 59 -21.32 0.50 5.59
CA PHE A 59 -22.48 -0.24 6.11
C PHE A 59 -22.34 -1.75 5.97
N ASP A 60 -21.09 -2.25 6.05
CA ASP A 60 -20.87 -3.69 6.03
C ASP A 60 -21.42 -4.34 7.32
N ASN A 61 -22.47 -5.11 7.15
CA ASN A 61 -23.13 -5.84 8.25
C ASN A 61 -22.74 -7.33 8.31
N VAL A 62 -21.87 -7.79 7.42
CA VAL A 62 -21.34 -9.18 7.39
C VAL A 62 -19.95 -9.22 8.04
N ALA A 63 -19.09 -8.27 7.68
CA ALA A 63 -17.80 -8.03 8.31
C ALA A 63 -17.75 -6.59 8.85
N PRO A 64 -18.47 -6.27 9.92
CA PRO A 64 -18.56 -4.91 10.46
C PRO A 64 -17.17 -4.34 10.75
N ASN A 65 -16.91 -3.11 10.29
CA ASN A 65 -15.59 -2.49 10.37
C ASN A 65 -15.03 -2.46 11.78
N ASN A 66 -15.85 -2.07 12.77
CA ASN A 66 -15.46 -2.00 14.18
C ASN A 66 -15.09 -3.36 14.81
N ILE A 67 -15.39 -4.47 14.14
CA ILE A 67 -15.03 -5.84 14.59
C ILE A 67 -13.90 -6.42 13.75
N HIS A 68 -13.78 -6.00 12.49
CA HIS A 68 -12.83 -6.57 11.53
C HIS A 68 -11.81 -5.55 11.03
N THR A 69 -12.15 -4.73 10.05
CA THR A 69 -11.21 -3.86 9.33
C THR A 69 -10.47 -2.90 10.26
N ASP A 70 -11.17 -2.24 11.21
CA ASP A 70 -10.56 -1.33 12.17
C ASP A 70 -9.59 -2.07 13.12
N ILE A 71 -9.96 -3.30 13.51
CA ILE A 71 -9.11 -4.13 14.38
C ILE A 71 -7.87 -4.59 13.61
N PHE A 72 -8.01 -5.00 12.35
CA PHE A 72 -6.85 -5.35 11.51
C PHE A 72 -5.94 -4.14 11.31
N TRP A 73 -6.49 -2.96 11.04
CA TRP A 73 -5.74 -1.72 10.93
C TRP A 73 -4.92 -1.42 12.18
N ILE A 74 -5.57 -1.47 13.36
CA ILE A 74 -4.92 -1.19 14.65
C ILE A 74 -3.82 -2.23 14.96
N ASN A 75 -4.05 -3.49 14.59
CA ASN A 75 -3.10 -4.58 14.85
C ASN A 75 -1.98 -4.68 13.81
N THR A 76 -2.03 -3.89 12.74
CA THR A 76 -0.93 -3.74 11.78
C THR A 76 0.05 -2.69 12.32
N PRO A 77 1.36 -3.01 12.51
CA PRO A 77 2.34 -2.07 13.02
C PRO A 77 2.45 -0.79 12.20
N GLU A 78 2.81 0.32 12.86
CA GLU A 78 3.06 1.60 12.17
C GLU A 78 4.31 1.55 11.27
N SER A 79 5.20 0.57 11.48
CA SER A 79 6.34 0.31 10.61
C SER A 79 5.98 -0.43 9.33
N THR A 80 4.74 -0.93 9.22
CA THR A 80 4.23 -1.61 8.03
C THR A 80 3.43 -0.62 7.19
N ASP A 81 3.76 -0.50 5.93
CA ASP A 81 2.99 0.31 4.98
C ASP A 81 1.55 -0.19 4.95
N LYS A 82 0.60 0.68 5.27
CA LYS A 82 -0.82 0.32 5.34
C LYS A 82 -1.70 1.45 4.82
N LEU A 83 -2.78 1.05 4.16
CA LEU A 83 -3.82 1.96 3.68
C LEU A 83 -5.18 1.36 3.98
N LEU A 84 -6.08 2.14 4.59
CA LEU A 84 -7.48 1.80 4.80
C LEU A 84 -8.36 2.76 4.00
N TYR A 85 -9.21 2.19 3.17
CA TYR A 85 -10.23 2.90 2.42
C TYR A 85 -11.60 2.28 2.71
N GLU A 86 -12.42 3.00 3.48
CA GLU A 86 -13.81 2.67 3.72
C GLU A 86 -14.70 3.44 2.73
N ILE A 87 -15.46 2.69 1.92
CA ILE A 87 -16.33 3.26 0.88
C ILE A 87 -17.62 3.77 1.54
N SER A 88 -17.94 5.05 1.34
CA SER A 88 -19.15 5.68 1.84
C SER A 88 -20.41 5.01 1.28
N ASP A 89 -21.42 4.81 2.11
CA ASP A 89 -22.65 4.09 1.78
C ASP A 89 -22.42 2.64 1.27
N GLY A 90 -21.18 2.11 1.38
CA GLY A 90 -20.78 0.78 0.90
C GLY A 90 -21.28 -0.34 1.81
N PHE A 91 -21.70 -1.46 1.19
CA PHE A 91 -22.06 -2.69 1.87
C PHE A 91 -20.98 -3.76 1.66
N HIS A 92 -21.12 -4.92 2.29
CA HIS A 92 -20.16 -6.03 2.17
C HIS A 92 -19.79 -6.35 0.72
N SER A 93 -20.77 -6.40 -0.19
CA SER A 93 -20.55 -6.72 -1.60
C SER A 93 -20.03 -5.54 -2.45
N THR A 94 -19.97 -4.32 -1.94
CA THR A 94 -19.53 -3.15 -2.71
C THR A 94 -18.09 -3.33 -3.21
N VAL A 95 -17.24 -3.92 -2.39
CA VAL A 95 -15.81 -4.16 -2.69
C VAL A 95 -15.55 -5.31 -3.67
N THR A 96 -16.58 -5.96 -4.22
CA THR A 96 -16.39 -7.10 -5.12
C THR A 96 -16.17 -6.73 -6.59
N SER A 97 -16.37 -5.48 -6.94
CA SER A 97 -16.21 -5.03 -8.33
C SER A 97 -15.82 -3.55 -8.42
N PRO A 98 -14.83 -3.20 -9.23
CA PRO A 98 -14.47 -1.80 -9.50
C PRO A 98 -15.59 -1.03 -10.23
N TYR A 99 -16.62 -1.69 -10.73
CA TYR A 99 -17.81 -1.01 -11.26
C TYR A 99 -18.70 -0.42 -10.16
N ASN A 100 -18.60 -0.93 -8.94
CA ASN A 100 -19.35 -0.41 -7.79
C ASN A 100 -18.68 0.86 -7.25
N ASP A 101 -17.35 0.90 -7.29
CA ASP A 101 -16.54 2.06 -6.94
C ASP A 101 -15.24 2.04 -7.75
N GLN A 102 -15.06 3.03 -8.62
CA GLN A 102 -13.89 3.11 -9.51
C GLN A 102 -12.60 3.44 -8.73
N GLU A 103 -12.71 4.23 -7.66
CA GLU A 103 -11.57 4.60 -6.82
C GLU A 103 -10.97 3.38 -6.13
N MET A 104 -11.80 2.42 -5.71
CA MET A 104 -11.35 1.14 -5.18
C MET A 104 -10.46 0.40 -6.20
N GLY A 105 -10.89 0.36 -7.45
CA GLY A 105 -10.12 -0.27 -8.53
C GLY A 105 -8.77 0.40 -8.75
N LEU A 106 -8.74 1.75 -8.75
CA LEU A 106 -7.52 2.54 -8.89
C LEU A 106 -6.57 2.33 -7.69
N LYS A 107 -7.06 2.39 -6.45
CA LYS A 107 -6.24 2.12 -5.26
C LYS A 107 -5.62 0.72 -5.29
N THR A 108 -6.40 -0.28 -5.72
CA THR A 108 -5.92 -1.65 -5.88
C THR A 108 -4.82 -1.75 -6.94
N LEU A 109 -4.99 -1.10 -8.10
CA LEU A 109 -4.00 -1.06 -9.18
C LEU A 109 -2.71 -0.37 -8.70
N PHE A 110 -2.81 0.83 -8.13
CA PHE A 110 -1.64 1.60 -7.67
C PHE A 110 -0.89 0.90 -6.54
N TRP A 111 -1.61 0.13 -5.70
CA TRP A 111 -1.00 -0.73 -4.69
C TRP A 111 -0.11 -1.80 -5.32
N ILE A 112 -0.62 -2.48 -6.36
CA ILE A 112 0.14 -3.50 -7.10
C ILE A 112 1.33 -2.86 -7.84
N GLU A 113 1.13 -1.72 -8.49
CA GLU A 113 2.21 -0.98 -9.17
C GLU A 113 3.34 -0.67 -8.20
N LYS A 114 3.03 -0.11 -7.03
CA LYS A 114 4.03 0.25 -6.01
C LYS A 114 4.82 -0.96 -5.51
N TYR A 115 4.15 -2.03 -5.07
CA TYR A 115 4.80 -3.12 -4.31
C TYR A 115 5.23 -4.31 -5.16
N ILE A 116 4.72 -4.47 -6.38
CA ILE A 116 5.07 -5.57 -7.27
C ILE A 116 5.88 -5.09 -8.47
N LEU A 117 5.50 -3.96 -9.05
CA LEU A 117 6.17 -3.42 -10.22
C LEU A 117 7.26 -2.40 -9.85
N ASN A 118 7.34 -2.03 -8.58
CA ASN A 118 8.23 -0.97 -8.08
C ASN A 118 8.06 0.35 -8.85
N ASP A 119 6.79 0.65 -9.21
CA ASP A 119 6.39 1.86 -9.92
C ASP A 119 5.70 2.82 -8.94
N PHE A 120 6.32 3.95 -8.69
CA PHE A 120 5.87 4.97 -7.75
C PHE A 120 5.13 6.13 -8.43
N SER A 121 4.94 6.09 -9.75
CA SER A 121 4.36 7.19 -10.53
C SER A 121 2.95 7.60 -10.07
N ASN A 122 2.19 6.67 -9.48
CA ASN A 122 0.84 6.88 -8.97
C ASN A 122 0.76 6.96 -7.44
N CYS A 123 1.90 7.10 -6.75
CA CYS A 123 1.93 7.08 -5.29
C CYS A 123 1.12 8.24 -4.66
N GLU A 124 1.22 9.46 -5.18
CA GLU A 124 0.39 10.59 -4.74
C GLU A 124 -1.11 10.32 -4.89
N SER A 125 -1.50 9.70 -6.01
CA SER A 125 -2.89 9.29 -6.22
C SER A 125 -3.30 8.19 -5.26
N LEU A 126 -2.38 7.30 -4.89
CA LEU A 126 -2.63 6.23 -3.93
C LEU A 126 -2.96 6.78 -2.54
N VAL A 127 -2.25 7.81 -2.07
CA VAL A 127 -2.43 8.39 -0.72
C VAL A 127 -3.47 9.52 -0.67
N THR A 128 -3.96 9.98 -1.81
CA THR A 128 -5.03 10.99 -1.87
C THR A 128 -6.37 10.38 -1.50
N GLN A 129 -7.07 10.98 -0.54
CA GLN A 129 -8.40 10.51 -0.13
C GLN A 129 -9.40 10.58 -1.28
N PRO A 130 -10.07 9.46 -1.65
CA PRO A 130 -11.14 9.47 -2.62
C PRO A 130 -12.37 10.26 -2.14
N PRO A 131 -13.13 10.90 -3.04
CA PRO A 131 -14.37 11.59 -2.68
C PRO A 131 -15.46 10.64 -2.17
N THR A 132 -15.35 9.36 -2.48
CA THR A 132 -16.25 8.28 -2.05
C THR A 132 -15.84 7.63 -0.72
N ALA A 133 -14.83 8.17 -0.02
CA ALA A 133 -14.39 7.64 1.25
C ALA A 133 -15.20 8.19 2.43
N SER A 134 -15.78 7.33 3.26
CA SER A 134 -16.26 7.68 4.61
C SER A 134 -15.08 7.71 5.60
N THR A 135 -14.12 6.78 5.45
CA THR A 135 -12.87 6.75 6.20
C THR A 135 -11.71 6.50 5.25
N PHE A 136 -10.63 7.26 5.41
CA PHE A 136 -9.41 7.05 4.66
C PHE A 136 -8.21 7.31 5.57
N LEU A 137 -7.42 6.26 5.81
CA LEU A 137 -6.23 6.31 6.67
C LEU A 137 -5.04 5.70 5.93
N THR A 138 -3.88 6.32 6.07
CA THR A 138 -2.63 5.75 5.55
C THR A 138 -1.43 6.27 6.33
N ASN A 139 -0.39 5.45 6.41
CA ASN A 139 0.93 5.86 6.89
C ASN A 139 1.96 5.86 5.75
N LEU A 140 1.51 5.70 4.49
CA LEU A 140 2.43 5.74 3.36
C LEU A 140 3.02 7.14 3.22
N ASP A 141 4.31 7.17 3.00
CA ASP A 141 5.03 8.34 2.51
C ASP A 141 5.23 8.20 1.00
N CYS A 142 4.66 9.14 0.25
CA CYS A 142 4.86 9.27 -1.18
C CYS A 142 5.75 10.47 -1.55
N THR A 143 6.35 11.09 -0.55
CA THR A 143 7.47 11.97 -0.84
C THR A 143 8.55 11.07 -1.43
N ILE A 144 8.63 11.06 -2.74
CA ILE A 144 9.80 10.53 -3.42
C ILE A 144 10.92 11.47 -2.97
N GLU A 145 11.70 11.05 -1.97
CA GLU A 145 13.07 11.47 -2.00
C GLU A 145 13.54 11.00 -3.37
N ASN A 146 13.78 11.90 -4.27
CA ASN A 146 14.31 11.62 -5.62
C ASN A 146 15.68 10.97 -5.44
N ILE A 147 15.68 9.68 -5.06
CA ILE A 147 16.91 8.91 -4.93
C ILE A 147 17.57 8.95 -6.31
N GLY A 148 18.62 9.75 -6.40
CA GLY A 148 19.31 10.02 -7.65
C GLY A 148 19.11 11.42 -8.23
N ASP A 149 18.26 12.28 -7.67
CA ASP A 149 18.22 13.71 -7.95
C ASP A 149 19.30 14.42 -7.11
N ILE A 150 20.51 14.31 -7.61
CA ILE A 150 21.72 14.83 -6.94
C ILE A 150 21.82 16.34 -7.10
N THR A 151 21.22 16.87 -8.15
CA THR A 151 21.13 18.31 -8.42
C THR A 151 20.05 18.99 -7.57
N GLN A 152 19.12 18.24 -6.97
CA GLN A 152 17.97 18.73 -6.21
C GLN A 152 17.04 19.65 -7.03
N ASP A 153 16.94 19.40 -8.36
CA ASP A 153 16.07 20.16 -9.26
C ASP A 153 14.68 19.53 -9.42
N GLY A 154 14.40 18.39 -8.74
CA GLY A 154 13.15 17.66 -8.79
C GLY A 154 13.05 16.67 -9.94
N ILE A 155 14.12 16.49 -10.75
CA ILE A 155 14.10 15.63 -11.94
C ILE A 155 15.33 14.73 -11.97
N THR A 156 15.18 13.43 -11.72
CA THR A 156 16.28 12.47 -11.90
C THR A 156 16.60 12.31 -13.39
N ASN A 157 17.77 12.78 -13.81
CA ASN A 157 18.19 12.77 -15.20
C ASN A 157 19.73 12.66 -15.37
N VAL A 158 20.24 12.88 -16.60
CA VAL A 158 21.66 12.75 -16.90
C VAL A 158 22.54 13.78 -16.16
N LEU A 159 21.99 14.89 -15.72
CA LEU A 159 22.76 15.93 -14.99
C LEU A 159 23.15 15.42 -13.60
N ASP A 160 22.28 14.67 -12.95
CA ASP A 160 22.55 14.02 -11.66
C ASP A 160 23.69 13.01 -11.79
N LEU A 161 23.65 12.22 -12.86
CA LEU A 161 24.71 11.26 -13.15
C LEU A 161 26.06 11.98 -13.39
N ILE A 162 26.04 13.09 -14.12
CA ILE A 162 27.26 13.90 -14.38
C ILE A 162 27.79 14.47 -13.06
N LEU A 163 26.92 14.98 -12.19
CA LEU A 163 27.33 15.51 -10.89
C LEU A 163 27.90 14.40 -9.99
N LEU A 164 27.25 13.25 -9.93
CA LEU A 164 27.73 12.08 -9.18
C LEU A 164 29.13 11.63 -9.67
N ILE A 165 29.32 11.50 -11.00
CA ILE A 165 30.60 11.15 -11.58
C ILE A 165 31.65 12.19 -11.23
N THR A 166 31.29 13.46 -11.27
CA THR A 166 32.20 14.57 -10.94
C THR A 166 32.66 14.49 -9.48
N TRP A 167 31.79 14.19 -8.55
CA TRP A 167 32.13 13.97 -7.15
C TRP A 167 33.08 12.77 -6.97
N ILE A 168 32.76 11.65 -7.62
CA ILE A 168 33.59 10.44 -7.55
C ILE A 168 35.00 10.72 -8.07
N ILE A 169 35.14 11.39 -9.22
CA ILE A 169 36.44 11.67 -9.85
C ILE A 169 37.26 12.64 -9.00
N ASN A 170 36.64 13.66 -8.43
CA ASN A 170 37.31 14.69 -7.65
C ASN A 170 37.50 14.34 -6.17
N GLY A 171 36.96 13.19 -5.71
CA GLY A 171 37.00 12.78 -4.30
C GLY A 171 36.26 13.74 -3.37
N VAL A 172 35.28 14.49 -3.89
CA VAL A 172 34.43 15.42 -3.13
C VAL A 172 33.08 14.74 -2.95
N TYR A 173 32.70 14.49 -1.70
CA TYR A 173 31.39 13.93 -1.37
C TYR A 173 30.61 14.99 -0.58
N PRO A 174 29.29 15.12 -0.79
CA PRO A 174 28.47 15.97 0.06
C PRO A 174 28.56 15.50 1.51
N SER A 175 28.53 16.43 2.45
CA SER A 175 28.40 16.09 3.87
C SER A 175 27.03 15.48 4.12
N ASP A 176 26.91 14.58 5.11
CA ASP A 176 25.67 13.86 5.47
C ASP A 176 24.44 14.76 5.77
N GLN A 177 24.59 16.08 5.65
CA GLN A 177 23.50 17.08 5.81
C GLN A 177 22.92 17.58 4.47
N GLU A 178 23.48 17.12 3.34
CA GLU A 178 23.07 17.57 1.99
C GLU A 178 22.53 16.39 1.11
N MET A 179 22.31 15.21 1.73
CA MET A 179 21.71 14.06 1.05
C MET A 179 20.32 13.77 1.61
#